data_34ea8c3f3a0a123645f3a94cd22a8918
#
_entry.id   34ea8c3f3a0a123645f3a94cd22a8918
#
_cell.length_a   1.000
_cell.length_b   1.000
_cell.length_c   1.000
_cell.angle_alpha   90.00
_cell.angle_beta   90.00
_cell.angle_gamma   90.00
#
_symmetry.space_group_name_H-M   'P 1'
#
loop_
_entity.id
_entity.type
_entity.pdbx_description
1 polymer ?
#
loop_
_entity_poly.entity_id
_entity_poly.type
_entity_poly.pdbx_seq_one_letter_code
_entity_poly.pdbx_strand_id
1 'polypeptide(L)'
;TGEDGAMPKWLDQVPQLTQQSNANASIARGEYLAMTSCNECHGFDLRGNAPWPGSAPDLIAVGAYSEADFTRLMREGIPLSGADLEMMGPVARGRFVHWTDQEVADLYAYLSDMSQRAIDAETAP
;
A
#
# COMPACT_ATOMS: atom_id res chain seq x y z
N THR A 1 -33.53 10.61 -16.09
CA THR A 1 -33.55 10.23 -17.50
C THR A 1 -33.24 11.39 -18.44
N GLY A 2 -33.43 12.61 -18.02
CA GLY A 2 -33.27 13.72 -18.92
C GLY A 2 -34.38 13.84 -19.95
N GLU A 3 -35.58 13.40 -19.63
CA GLU A 3 -36.74 13.43 -20.52
C GLU A 3 -37.03 14.82 -21.04
N ASP A 4 -36.73 15.84 -20.22
CA ASP A 4 -36.85 17.24 -20.56
C ASP A 4 -35.54 17.82 -21.15
N GLY A 5 -34.57 16.99 -21.40
CA GLY A 5 -33.25 17.38 -21.88
C GLY A 5 -32.31 17.89 -20.82
N ALA A 6 -32.72 17.97 -19.56
CA ALA A 6 -31.84 18.43 -18.47
C ALA A 6 -30.94 17.29 -17.99
N MET A 7 -29.67 17.61 -17.72
CA MET A 7 -28.73 16.66 -17.15
C MET A 7 -28.91 16.58 -15.63
N PRO A 8 -28.79 15.38 -15.04
CA PRO A 8 -28.82 15.25 -13.59
C PRO A 8 -27.71 16.07 -12.92
N LYS A 9 -28.03 16.66 -11.76
CA LYS A 9 -27.05 17.49 -11.03
C LYS A 9 -25.83 16.70 -10.55
N TRP A 10 -25.98 15.40 -10.32
CA TRP A 10 -24.85 14.58 -9.86
C TRP A 10 -23.73 14.50 -10.91
N LEU A 11 -24.03 14.79 -12.18
CA LEU A 11 -23.00 14.79 -13.23
C LEU A 11 -21.88 15.80 -12.97
N ASP A 12 -22.17 16.87 -12.21
CA ASP A 12 -21.14 17.83 -11.83
C ASP A 12 -20.10 17.22 -10.89
N GLN A 13 -20.45 16.11 -10.25
CA GLN A 13 -19.58 15.41 -9.30
C GLN A 13 -18.82 14.26 -9.94
N VAL A 14 -19.07 13.93 -11.21
CA VAL A 14 -18.46 12.77 -11.87
C VAL A 14 -16.93 12.77 -11.78
N PRO A 15 -16.22 13.89 -11.98
CA PRO A 15 -14.76 13.86 -11.85
C PRO A 15 -14.28 13.41 -10.47
N GLN A 16 -14.92 13.89 -9.38
CA GLN A 16 -14.54 13.49 -8.04
C GLN A 16 -14.91 12.02 -7.76
N LEU A 17 -16.08 11.59 -8.24
CA LEU A 17 -16.49 10.19 -8.10
C LEU A 17 -15.54 9.27 -8.84
N THR A 18 -15.08 9.67 -10.02
CA THR A 18 -14.13 8.89 -10.80
C THR A 18 -12.78 8.79 -10.09
N GLN A 19 -12.29 9.89 -9.54
CA GLN A 19 -11.03 9.91 -8.78
C GLN A 19 -11.14 9.00 -7.55
N GLN A 20 -12.24 9.06 -6.82
CA GLN A 20 -12.45 8.22 -5.64
C GLN A 20 -12.52 6.74 -6.03
N SER A 21 -13.23 6.42 -7.11
CA SER A 21 -13.32 5.06 -7.61
C SER A 21 -11.95 4.52 -8.02
N ASN A 22 -11.13 5.33 -8.71
CA ASN A 22 -9.78 4.93 -9.10
C ASN A 22 -8.87 4.71 -7.89
N ALA A 23 -8.97 5.56 -6.87
CA ALA A 23 -8.21 5.40 -5.64
C ALA A 23 -8.62 4.13 -4.91
N ASN A 24 -9.91 3.84 -4.81
CA ASN A 24 -10.42 2.63 -4.17
C ASN A 24 -9.99 1.37 -4.93
N ALA A 25 -9.97 1.43 -6.26
CA ALA A 25 -9.52 0.32 -7.09
C ALA A 25 -8.02 0.05 -6.88
N SER A 26 -7.21 1.10 -6.77
CA SER A 26 -5.79 0.97 -6.49
C SER A 26 -5.56 0.30 -5.13
N ILE A 27 -6.28 0.74 -4.10
CA ILE A 27 -6.21 0.15 -2.76
C ILE A 27 -6.61 -1.33 -2.80
N ALA A 28 -7.67 -1.67 -3.51
CA ALA A 28 -8.14 -3.05 -3.63
C ALA A 28 -7.11 -3.95 -4.33
N ARG A 29 -6.48 -3.46 -5.40
CA ARG A 29 -5.40 -4.20 -6.06
C ARG A 29 -4.20 -4.36 -5.14
N GLY A 30 -3.86 -3.32 -4.39
CA GLY A 30 -2.77 -3.37 -3.41
C GLY A 30 -3.03 -4.36 -2.30
N GLU A 31 -4.28 -4.46 -1.83
CA GLU A 31 -4.66 -5.47 -0.84
C GLU A 31 -4.41 -6.88 -1.37
N TYR A 32 -4.82 -7.16 -2.60
CA TYR A 32 -4.58 -8.46 -3.22
C TYR A 32 -3.08 -8.76 -3.28
N LEU A 33 -2.27 -7.79 -3.71
CA LEU A 33 -0.82 -7.96 -3.79
C LEU A 33 -0.21 -8.21 -2.41
N ALA A 34 -0.64 -7.47 -1.40
CA ALA A 34 -0.14 -7.64 -0.04
C ALA A 34 -0.51 -9.01 0.53
N MET A 35 -1.74 -9.44 0.33
CA MET A 35 -2.23 -10.72 0.87
C MET A 35 -1.65 -11.92 0.14
N THR A 36 -1.16 -11.76 -1.07
CA THR A 36 -0.55 -12.86 -1.83
C THR A 36 0.98 -12.86 -1.78
N SER A 37 1.61 -11.74 -1.37
CA SER A 37 3.06 -11.60 -1.46
C SER A 37 3.74 -11.25 -0.13
N CYS A 38 3.05 -10.55 0.77
CA CYS A 38 3.64 -10.05 2.00
C CYS A 38 3.22 -10.85 3.23
N ASN A 39 2.03 -11.42 3.23
CA ASN A 39 1.47 -12.08 4.40
C ASN A 39 2.27 -13.30 4.86
N GLU A 40 2.96 -13.94 3.95
CA GLU A 40 3.76 -15.14 4.27
C GLU A 40 4.78 -14.86 5.36
N CYS A 41 5.43 -13.70 5.29
CA CYS A 41 6.44 -13.30 6.27
C CYS A 41 5.92 -12.31 7.30
N HIS A 42 5.05 -11.38 6.88
CA HIS A 42 4.57 -10.30 7.74
C HIS A 42 3.26 -10.60 8.47
N GLY A 43 2.66 -11.77 8.25
CA GLY A 43 1.44 -12.21 8.90
C GLY A 43 0.17 -11.81 8.14
N PHE A 44 -0.95 -12.45 8.48
CA PHE A 44 -2.22 -12.18 7.80
C PHE A 44 -2.76 -10.78 8.05
N ASP A 45 -2.41 -10.18 9.18
CA ASP A 45 -2.77 -8.80 9.50
C ASP A 45 -1.68 -7.80 9.08
N LEU A 46 -0.55 -8.29 8.54
CA LEU A 46 0.61 -7.52 8.10
C LEU A 46 1.29 -6.73 9.23
N ARG A 47 1.02 -7.10 10.49
CA ARG A 47 1.55 -6.42 11.68
C ARG A 47 2.84 -7.07 12.20
N GLY A 48 3.43 -7.97 11.41
CA GLY A 48 4.62 -8.69 11.81
C GLY A 48 4.31 -10.04 12.42
N ASN A 49 5.29 -10.89 12.54
CA ASN A 49 5.06 -12.27 12.98
C ASN A 49 5.68 -12.64 14.32
N ALA A 50 6.68 -11.91 14.79
CA ALA A 50 7.30 -12.26 16.07
C ALA A 50 8.24 -11.16 16.55
N PRO A 51 8.43 -11.04 17.87
CA PRO A 51 9.25 -9.98 18.44
C PRO A 51 10.74 -10.31 18.57
N TRP A 52 11.22 -11.37 17.94
CA TRP A 52 12.65 -11.72 18.02
C TRP A 52 13.44 -11.06 16.87
N PRO A 53 14.75 -10.90 17.04
CA PRO A 53 15.62 -10.34 16.01
C PRO A 53 15.52 -11.15 14.70
N GLY A 54 15.44 -10.44 13.57
CA GLY A 54 15.31 -11.05 12.25
C GLY A 54 13.89 -11.41 11.84
N SER A 55 12.91 -11.21 12.73
CA SER A 55 11.50 -11.41 12.36
C SER A 55 11.01 -10.31 11.43
N ALA A 56 9.96 -10.59 10.66
CA ALA A 56 9.36 -9.61 9.77
C ALA A 56 8.67 -8.50 10.58
N PRO A 57 8.93 -7.23 10.29
CA PRO A 57 8.36 -6.12 11.06
C PRO A 57 6.89 -5.87 10.73
N ASP A 58 6.27 -5.07 11.59
CA ASP A 58 4.94 -4.54 11.40
C ASP A 58 4.93 -3.57 10.21
N LEU A 59 4.09 -3.84 9.20
CA LEU A 59 4.02 -3.01 8.00
C LEU A 59 3.34 -1.65 8.23
N ILE A 60 2.87 -1.36 9.43
CA ILE A 60 2.43 -0.01 9.79
C ILE A 60 3.57 1.01 9.55
N ALA A 61 4.81 0.57 9.59
CA ALA A 61 5.97 1.41 9.33
C ALA A 61 5.97 2.03 7.93
N VAL A 62 5.21 1.47 6.98
CA VAL A 62 5.07 2.06 5.65
C VAL A 62 4.49 3.47 5.71
N GLY A 63 3.72 3.79 6.75
CA GLY A 63 3.21 5.15 6.94
C GLY A 63 4.27 6.22 7.05
N ALA A 64 5.51 5.86 7.39
CA ALA A 64 6.63 6.79 7.44
C ALA A 64 7.32 6.99 6.07
N TYR A 65 6.97 6.18 5.07
CA TYR A 65 7.60 6.23 3.75
C TYR A 65 6.82 7.15 2.82
N SER A 66 7.54 7.97 2.04
CA SER A 66 6.96 8.56 0.84
C SER A 66 6.84 7.48 -0.24
N GLU A 67 6.07 7.76 -1.28
CA GLU A 67 5.95 6.80 -2.39
C GLU A 67 7.33 6.54 -3.03
N ALA A 68 8.16 7.58 -3.18
CA ALA A 68 9.50 7.44 -3.73
C ALA A 68 10.38 6.56 -2.86
N ASP A 69 10.34 6.76 -1.54
CA ASP A 69 11.13 5.96 -0.61
C ASP A 69 10.65 4.51 -0.57
N PHE A 70 9.34 4.29 -0.63
CA PHE A 70 8.78 2.95 -0.70
C PHE A 70 9.18 2.25 -2.00
N THR A 71 9.13 2.96 -3.12
CA THR A 71 9.57 2.43 -4.41
C THR A 71 11.03 2.00 -4.35
N ARG A 72 11.88 2.80 -3.71
CA ARG A 72 13.28 2.45 -3.52
C ARG A 72 13.46 1.18 -2.70
N LEU A 73 12.67 1.03 -1.63
CA LEU A 73 12.68 -0.19 -0.83
C LEU A 73 12.31 -1.40 -1.68
N MET A 74 11.26 -1.28 -2.49
CA MET A 74 10.76 -2.39 -3.31
C MET A 74 11.69 -2.73 -4.49
N ARG A 75 12.34 -1.72 -5.07
CA ARG A 75 13.22 -1.91 -6.23
C ARG A 75 14.64 -2.30 -5.84
N GLU A 76 15.16 -1.70 -4.79
CA GLU A 76 16.58 -1.81 -4.43
C GLU A 76 16.79 -2.51 -3.10
N GLY A 77 15.72 -2.69 -2.31
CA GLY A 77 15.81 -3.30 -0.99
C GLY A 77 16.44 -2.38 0.05
N ILE A 78 16.39 -1.07 -0.16
CA ILE A 78 17.00 -0.08 0.73
C ILE A 78 15.91 0.60 1.56
N PRO A 79 15.90 0.40 2.90
CA PRO A 79 14.93 1.05 3.78
C PRO A 79 15.32 2.51 4.07
N LEU A 80 14.42 3.23 4.74
CA LEU A 80 14.69 4.62 5.15
C LEU A 80 15.98 4.77 5.95
N SER A 81 16.28 3.79 6.80
CA SER A 81 17.49 3.81 7.63
C SER A 81 18.77 3.59 6.83
N GLY A 82 18.67 3.09 5.60
CA GLY A 82 19.82 2.69 4.80
C GLY A 82 20.47 1.38 5.24
N ALA A 83 19.89 0.70 6.23
CA ALA A 83 20.42 -0.56 6.73
C ALA A 83 20.35 -1.68 5.69
N ASP A 84 21.23 -2.68 5.82
CA ASP A 84 21.16 -3.88 5.01
C ASP A 84 20.07 -4.78 5.56
N LEU A 85 19.09 -5.12 4.72
CA LEU A 85 18.00 -6.02 5.08
C LEU A 85 18.33 -7.42 4.58
N GLU A 86 18.67 -8.32 5.50
CA GLU A 86 19.16 -9.66 5.18
C GLU A 86 18.15 -10.49 4.39
N MET A 87 16.85 -10.38 4.69
CA MET A 87 15.80 -11.15 4.02
C MET A 87 15.06 -10.32 2.97
N MET A 88 14.56 -9.16 3.36
CA MET A 88 13.74 -8.33 2.48
C MET A 88 14.55 -7.73 1.32
N GLY A 89 15.83 -7.40 1.56
CA GLY A 89 16.68 -6.88 0.50
C GLY A 89 16.79 -7.83 -0.69
N PRO A 90 17.20 -9.10 -0.48
CA PRO A 90 17.21 -10.08 -1.58
C PRO A 90 15.84 -10.32 -2.20
N VAL A 91 14.77 -10.34 -1.42
CA VAL A 91 13.41 -10.50 -1.95
C VAL A 91 13.06 -9.35 -2.88
N ALA A 92 13.35 -8.12 -2.46
CA ALA A 92 13.09 -6.94 -3.30
C ALA A 92 13.87 -7.02 -4.61
N ARG A 93 15.15 -7.28 -4.53
CA ARG A 93 16.03 -7.32 -5.72
C ARG A 93 15.74 -8.51 -6.63
N GLY A 94 15.27 -9.63 -6.09
CA GLY A 94 15.01 -10.84 -6.87
C GLY A 94 13.57 -10.99 -7.34
N ARG A 95 12.62 -10.40 -6.66
CA ARG A 95 11.20 -10.58 -6.94
C ARG A 95 10.50 -9.27 -7.28
N PHE A 96 10.52 -8.30 -6.37
CA PHE A 96 9.74 -7.07 -6.52
C PHE A 96 10.29 -6.13 -7.59
N VAL A 97 11.56 -6.26 -7.94
CA VAL A 97 12.15 -5.48 -9.03
C VAL A 97 11.44 -5.74 -10.36
N HIS A 98 10.80 -6.89 -10.50
CA HIS A 98 10.07 -7.26 -11.73
C HIS A 98 8.61 -6.79 -11.72
N TRP A 99 8.12 -6.26 -10.61
CA TRP A 99 6.77 -5.72 -10.54
C TRP A 99 6.64 -4.45 -11.37
N THR A 100 5.46 -4.23 -11.94
CA THR A 100 5.20 -2.99 -12.68
C THR A 100 5.16 -1.81 -11.72
N ASP A 101 5.33 -0.61 -12.27
CA ASP A 101 5.21 0.61 -11.48
C ASP A 101 3.81 0.75 -10.88
N GLN A 102 2.78 0.31 -11.62
CA GLN A 102 1.40 0.31 -11.14
C GLN A 102 1.23 -0.63 -9.94
N GLU A 103 1.83 -1.82 -10.00
CA GLU A 103 1.76 -2.77 -8.90
C GLU A 103 2.42 -2.23 -7.65
N VAL A 104 3.58 -1.59 -7.76
CA VAL A 104 4.26 -0.97 -6.63
C VAL A 104 3.41 0.18 -6.07
N ALA A 105 2.84 1.02 -6.95
CA ALA A 105 1.98 2.12 -6.53
C ALA A 105 0.71 1.63 -5.84
N ASP A 106 0.10 0.56 -6.34
CA ASP A 106 -1.09 -0.04 -5.73
C ASP A 106 -0.78 -0.60 -4.34
N LEU A 107 0.35 -1.29 -4.21
CA LEU A 107 0.77 -1.81 -2.91
C LEU A 107 1.01 -0.67 -1.92
N TYR A 108 1.67 0.39 -2.34
CA TYR A 108 1.88 1.55 -1.49
C TYR A 108 0.56 2.18 -1.06
N ALA A 109 -0.40 2.31 -1.98
CA ALA A 109 -1.71 2.87 -1.68
C ALA A 109 -2.43 2.07 -0.60
N TYR A 110 -2.39 0.74 -0.68
CA TYR A 110 -3.02 -0.11 0.33
C TYR A 110 -2.30 -0.03 1.67
N LEU A 111 -0.98 -0.17 1.68
CA LEU A 111 -0.22 -0.21 2.93
C LEU A 111 -0.25 1.14 3.65
N SER A 112 -0.19 2.25 2.93
CA SER A 112 -0.29 3.57 3.55
C SER A 112 -1.70 3.83 4.09
N ASP A 113 -2.74 3.38 3.39
CA ASP A 113 -4.12 3.46 3.89
C ASP A 113 -4.31 2.60 5.14
N MET A 114 -3.80 1.39 5.14
CA MET A 114 -3.83 0.49 6.29
C MET A 114 -3.12 1.13 7.49
N SER A 115 -1.94 1.69 7.27
CA SER A 115 -1.18 2.37 8.32
C SER A 115 -1.96 3.54 8.91
N GLN A 116 -2.57 4.36 8.06
CA GLN A 116 -3.33 5.52 8.51
C GLN A 116 -4.57 5.07 9.31
N ARG A 117 -5.27 4.05 8.87
CA ARG A 117 -6.42 3.51 9.60
C ARG A 117 -6.01 2.96 10.97
N ALA A 118 -4.88 2.27 11.03
CA ALA A 118 -4.37 1.74 12.30
C ALA A 118 -3.99 2.87 13.26
N ILE A 119 -3.34 3.92 12.78
CA ILE A 119 -2.99 5.08 13.58
C ILE A 119 -4.24 5.78 14.08
N ASP A 120 -5.22 5.99 13.22
CA ASP A 120 -6.49 6.64 13.59
C ASP A 120 -7.23 5.83 14.67
N ALA A 121 -7.21 4.51 14.57
CA ALA A 121 -7.85 3.64 15.56
C ALA A 121 -7.15 3.73 16.93
N GLU A 122 -5.82 3.81 16.95
CA GLU A 122 -5.04 3.90 18.19
C GLU A 122 -5.16 5.27 18.86
N THR A 123 -5.41 6.32 18.07
CA THR A 123 -5.52 7.68 18.60
C THR A 123 -6.96 8.15 18.81
N ALA A 124 -7.94 7.32 18.47
CA ALA A 124 -9.35 7.64 18.71
C ALA A 124 -9.66 7.72 20.21
N PRO A 125 -10.48 8.72 20.63
CA PRO A 125 -10.86 8.85 22.05
C PRO A 125 -11.72 7.69 22.55
#